data_c2be4dd6756afa41fd8b6c3f1892c675
#
_entry.id   c2be4dd6756afa41fd8b6c3f1892c675
#
_cell.length_a   1.000
_cell.length_b   1.000
_cell.length_c   1.000
_cell.angle_alpha   90.00
_cell.angle_beta   90.00
_cell.angle_gamma   90.00
#
_symmetry.space_group_name_H-M   'P 1'
#
loop_
_entity.id
_entity.type
_entity.pdbx_description
1 polymer ?
#
loop_
_entity_poly.entity_id
_entity_poly.type
_entity_poly.pdbx_seq_one_letter_code
_entity_poly.pdbx_strand_id
1 'polypeptide(L)'
;MNCDNIPIADASANDLEDILDLLSLVQLPHDGIAENVDGFLVARDASSRLVATIGLERHGNTGLLRSAAVAPEYQGCGIGSRLTEKLLERATNNGVERVVLLTTTASEFFARRFGFCESSRANFENELAASSEWNLPRCSSAVCMSLKLPLPEANNDSERNSTR
;
A
#
# COMPACT_ATOMS: atom_id res chain seq x y z
N MET A 1 0.37 11.34 -20.21
CA MET A 1 0.20 12.17 -19.00
C MET A 1 1.36 11.96 -18.05
N ASN A 2 1.94 13.04 -17.60
CA ASN A 2 3.12 12.97 -16.75
C ASN A 2 2.70 13.07 -15.27
N CYS A 3 3.00 12.02 -14.50
CA CYS A 3 2.64 11.98 -13.09
C CYS A 3 3.83 12.25 -12.17
N ASP A 4 5.00 12.54 -12.72
CA ASP A 4 6.20 12.67 -11.91
C ASP A 4 6.12 13.82 -10.92
N ASN A 5 5.37 14.85 -11.26
CA ASN A 5 5.27 16.05 -10.43
C ASN A 5 4.04 16.06 -9.51
N ILE A 6 3.25 14.99 -9.53
CA ILE A 6 2.08 14.94 -8.65
C ILE A 6 2.56 14.68 -7.23
N PRO A 7 2.29 15.60 -6.29
CA PRO A 7 2.79 15.43 -4.93
C PRO A 7 2.04 14.32 -4.19
N ILE A 8 2.77 13.64 -3.32
CA ILE A 8 2.23 12.61 -2.43
C ILE A 8 2.34 13.14 -1.01
N ALA A 9 1.26 13.03 -0.25
CA ALA A 9 1.21 13.51 1.12
C ALA A 9 0.53 12.49 2.02
N ASP A 10 0.79 12.61 3.32
CA ASP A 10 0.07 11.83 4.31
C ASP A 10 -1.39 12.25 4.32
N ALA A 11 -2.29 11.28 4.42
CA ALA A 11 -3.71 11.57 4.49
C ALA A 11 -4.10 12.06 5.88
N SER A 12 -5.16 12.85 5.92
CA SER A 12 -5.78 13.29 7.16
C SER A 12 -7.27 12.99 7.10
N ALA A 13 -7.97 13.24 8.19
CA ALA A 13 -9.41 13.04 8.21
C ALA A 13 -10.13 13.83 7.12
N ASN A 14 -9.57 14.96 6.72
CA ASN A 14 -10.16 15.78 5.67
C ASN A 14 -10.13 15.11 4.30
N ASP A 15 -9.27 14.11 4.11
CA ASP A 15 -9.15 13.40 2.83
C ASP A 15 -10.09 12.21 2.74
N LEU A 16 -10.76 11.84 3.84
CA LEU A 16 -11.52 10.60 3.89
C LEU A 16 -12.58 10.50 2.81
N GLU A 17 -13.37 11.55 2.64
CA GLU A 17 -14.47 11.51 1.65
C GLU A 17 -13.91 11.30 0.24
N ASP A 18 -12.86 12.02 -0.10
CA ASP A 18 -12.24 11.89 -1.42
C ASP A 18 -11.63 10.51 -1.62
N ILE A 19 -11.04 9.94 -0.57
CA ILE A 19 -10.52 8.58 -0.63
C ILE A 19 -11.65 7.60 -0.93
N LEU A 20 -12.75 7.71 -0.20
CA LEU A 20 -13.88 6.81 -0.40
C LEU A 20 -14.47 6.94 -1.80
N ASP A 21 -14.55 8.16 -2.32
CA ASP A 21 -15.03 8.39 -3.67
C ASP A 21 -14.15 7.70 -4.70
N LEU A 22 -12.84 7.81 -4.54
CA LEU A 22 -11.91 7.14 -5.46
C LEU A 22 -12.06 5.62 -5.38
N LEU A 23 -12.16 5.09 -4.17
CA LEU A 23 -12.31 3.65 -4.00
C LEU A 23 -13.60 3.14 -4.62
N SER A 24 -14.69 3.91 -4.51
CA SER A 24 -15.94 3.56 -5.18
C SER A 24 -15.75 3.51 -6.70
N LEU A 25 -15.04 4.48 -7.23
CA LEU A 25 -14.81 4.57 -8.67
C LEU A 25 -14.09 3.33 -9.20
N VAL A 26 -13.15 2.79 -8.44
CA VAL A 26 -12.38 1.62 -8.85
C VAL A 26 -12.86 0.32 -8.17
N GLN A 27 -13.98 0.39 -7.49
CA GLN A 27 -14.68 -0.78 -6.92
C GLN A 27 -13.86 -1.52 -5.85
N LEU A 28 -13.26 -0.75 -4.96
CA LEU A 28 -12.53 -1.32 -3.82
C LEU A 28 -13.32 -1.12 -2.52
N PRO A 29 -13.08 -1.97 -1.50
CA PRO A 29 -13.82 -1.91 -0.24
C PRO A 29 -13.57 -0.63 0.55
N HIS A 30 -14.60 -0.18 1.26
CA HIS A 30 -14.52 0.99 2.15
C HIS A 30 -14.33 0.62 3.61
N ASP A 31 -14.42 -0.65 3.95
CA ASP A 31 -14.45 -1.10 5.35
C ASP A 31 -13.15 -0.77 6.06
N GLY A 32 -13.25 -0.14 7.23
CA GLY A 32 -12.10 0.14 8.07
C GLY A 32 -11.27 1.34 7.66
N ILE A 33 -11.65 2.07 6.62
CA ILE A 33 -10.84 3.21 6.14
C ILE A 33 -10.86 4.35 7.14
N ALA A 34 -12.04 4.70 7.66
CA ALA A 34 -12.16 5.85 8.56
C ALA A 34 -11.26 5.68 9.79
N GLU A 35 -11.21 4.47 10.33
CA GLU A 35 -10.42 4.18 11.53
C GLU A 35 -8.92 4.16 11.24
N ASN A 36 -8.53 4.01 9.98
CA ASN A 36 -7.13 3.84 9.60
C ASN A 36 -6.62 4.93 8.66
N VAL A 37 -7.35 6.05 8.54
CA VAL A 37 -7.01 7.08 7.55
C VAL A 37 -5.60 7.62 7.76
N ASP A 38 -5.11 7.63 8.99
CA ASP A 38 -3.75 8.10 9.28
C ASP A 38 -2.68 7.22 8.62
N GLY A 39 -3.03 6.00 8.25
CA GLY A 39 -2.11 5.10 7.56
C GLY A 39 -2.11 5.25 6.05
N PHE A 40 -2.85 6.22 5.52
CA PHE A 40 -2.99 6.38 4.08
C PHE A 40 -2.08 7.48 3.55
N LEU A 41 -1.73 7.33 2.27
CA LEU A 41 -1.08 8.37 1.47
C LEU A 41 -2.03 8.78 0.37
N VAL A 42 -1.97 10.04 -0.01
CA VAL A 42 -2.82 10.56 -1.09
C VAL A 42 -1.98 11.33 -2.09
N ALA A 43 -2.44 11.31 -3.34
CA ALA A 43 -1.84 12.11 -4.40
C ALA A 43 -2.94 12.96 -5.03
N ARG A 44 -2.67 14.27 -5.15
CA ARG A 44 -3.63 15.22 -5.72
C ARG A 44 -3.01 15.93 -6.91
N ASP A 45 -3.80 16.09 -7.96
CA ASP A 45 -3.31 16.79 -9.15
C ASP A 45 -3.35 18.30 -8.94
N ALA A 46 -3.01 19.04 -9.99
CA ALA A 46 -2.93 20.49 -9.92
C ALA A 46 -4.28 21.15 -9.60
N SER A 47 -5.39 20.45 -9.85
CA SER A 47 -6.73 20.93 -9.53
C SER A 47 -7.17 20.52 -8.12
N SER A 48 -6.28 19.94 -7.32
CA SER A 48 -6.55 19.42 -5.98
C SER A 48 -7.45 18.20 -5.97
N ARG A 49 -7.63 17.56 -7.12
CA ARG A 49 -8.41 16.32 -7.19
C ARG A 49 -7.57 15.17 -6.68
N LEU A 50 -8.14 14.35 -5.81
CA LEU A 50 -7.45 13.17 -5.31
C LEU A 50 -7.47 12.12 -6.41
N VAL A 51 -6.29 11.79 -6.95
CA VAL A 51 -6.18 10.91 -8.11
C VAL A 51 -5.58 9.56 -7.78
N ALA A 52 -5.00 9.39 -6.60
CA ALA A 52 -4.45 8.10 -6.19
C ALA A 52 -4.32 8.03 -4.69
N THR A 53 -4.38 6.81 -4.16
CA THR A 53 -4.22 6.59 -2.73
C THR A 53 -3.70 5.18 -2.47
N ILE A 54 -3.15 4.96 -1.29
CA ILE A 54 -2.74 3.66 -0.81
C ILE A 54 -2.74 3.74 0.71
N GLY A 55 -3.02 2.63 1.38
CA GLY A 55 -3.08 2.62 2.83
C GLY A 55 -2.37 1.46 3.45
N LEU A 56 -2.01 1.63 4.71
CA LEU A 56 -1.43 0.57 5.53
C LEU A 56 -2.14 0.56 6.88
N GLU A 57 -2.74 -0.59 7.21
CA GLU A 57 -3.26 -0.82 8.55
C GLU A 57 -2.17 -1.49 9.37
N ARG A 58 -1.82 -0.89 10.48
CA ARG A 58 -0.78 -1.46 11.32
C ARG A 58 -1.35 -2.37 12.38
N HIS A 59 -0.83 -3.58 12.48
CA HIS A 59 -1.21 -4.59 13.46
C HIS A 59 0.08 -5.12 14.09
N GLY A 60 0.55 -4.43 15.13
CA GLY A 60 1.84 -4.77 15.73
C GLY A 60 2.98 -4.48 14.78
N ASN A 61 3.77 -5.49 14.47
CA ASN A 61 4.88 -5.35 13.54
C ASN A 61 4.50 -5.71 12.10
N THR A 62 3.25 -6.07 11.88
CA THR A 62 2.74 -6.42 10.55
C THR A 62 1.81 -5.31 10.06
N GLY A 63 1.99 -4.91 8.82
CA GLY A 63 1.11 -3.95 8.18
C GLY A 63 0.32 -4.60 7.06
N LEU A 64 -0.96 -4.27 6.96
CA LEU A 64 -1.79 -4.73 5.85
C LEU A 64 -1.88 -3.59 4.83
N LEU A 65 -1.23 -3.76 3.68
CA LEU A 65 -1.31 -2.82 2.57
C LEU A 65 -2.66 -3.01 1.90
N ARG A 66 -3.39 -1.92 1.72
CA ARG A 66 -4.73 -1.98 1.17
C ARG A 66 -5.05 -0.75 0.35
N SER A 67 -6.14 -0.84 -0.39
CA SER A 67 -6.77 0.32 -1.03
C SER A 67 -5.83 1.05 -1.98
N ALA A 68 -4.98 0.31 -2.68
CA ALA A 68 -4.12 0.87 -3.71
C ALA A 68 -4.99 1.20 -4.91
N ALA A 69 -5.20 2.47 -5.17
CA ALA A 69 -6.14 2.91 -6.19
C ALA A 69 -5.59 4.10 -6.96
N VAL A 70 -5.77 4.07 -8.28
CA VAL A 70 -5.38 5.17 -9.16
C VAL A 70 -6.56 5.46 -10.06
N ALA A 71 -6.92 6.75 -10.18
CA ALA A 71 -8.01 7.14 -11.06
C ALA A 71 -7.70 6.66 -12.49
N PRO A 72 -8.74 6.23 -13.24
CA PRO A 72 -8.50 5.62 -14.56
C PRO A 72 -7.63 6.46 -15.50
N GLU A 73 -7.80 7.78 -15.52
CA GLU A 73 -7.03 8.61 -16.41
C GLU A 73 -5.56 8.76 -16.02
N TYR A 74 -5.20 8.34 -14.81
CA TYR A 74 -3.82 8.41 -14.32
C TYR A 74 -3.15 7.04 -14.23
N GLN A 75 -3.85 5.99 -14.62
CA GLN A 75 -3.26 4.65 -14.61
C GLN A 75 -2.19 4.53 -15.67
N GLY A 76 -1.13 3.79 -15.36
CA GLY A 76 -0.04 3.57 -16.31
C GLY A 76 1.01 4.66 -16.32
N CYS A 77 0.91 5.66 -15.45
CA CYS A 77 1.89 6.77 -15.44
C CYS A 77 2.91 6.66 -14.31
N GLY A 78 2.89 5.57 -13.54
CA GLY A 78 3.90 5.33 -12.51
C GLY A 78 3.54 5.81 -11.12
N ILE A 79 2.36 6.42 -10.94
CA ILE A 79 2.03 6.97 -9.62
C ILE A 79 1.77 5.87 -8.59
N GLY A 80 1.24 4.73 -9.02
CA GLY A 80 1.04 3.60 -8.12
C GLY A 80 2.33 3.07 -7.56
N SER A 81 3.38 3.02 -8.39
CA SER A 81 4.71 2.61 -7.92
C SER A 81 5.28 3.61 -6.93
N ARG A 82 5.14 4.91 -7.20
CA ARG A 82 5.64 5.94 -6.29
C ARG A 82 4.94 5.89 -4.94
N LEU A 83 3.63 5.67 -4.95
CA LEU A 83 2.87 5.54 -3.71
C LEU A 83 3.33 4.32 -2.91
N THR A 84 3.50 3.19 -3.59
CA THR A 84 3.92 1.96 -2.92
C THR A 84 5.32 2.13 -2.32
N GLU A 85 6.24 2.73 -3.08
CA GLU A 85 7.59 2.99 -2.57
C GLU A 85 7.57 3.85 -1.31
N LYS A 86 6.79 4.93 -1.34
CA LYS A 86 6.67 5.82 -0.20
C LYS A 86 6.05 5.12 1.01
N LEU A 87 5.04 4.29 0.76
CA LEU A 87 4.40 3.57 1.85
C LEU A 87 5.36 2.59 2.52
N LEU A 88 6.11 1.85 1.71
CA LEU A 88 7.07 0.88 2.26
C LEU A 88 8.20 1.58 3.01
N GLU A 89 8.65 2.72 2.51
CA GLU A 89 9.67 3.52 3.20
C GLU A 89 9.16 3.99 4.54
N ARG A 90 7.95 4.54 4.58
CA ARG A 90 7.34 5.00 5.81
C ARG A 90 7.14 3.86 6.80
N ALA A 91 6.69 2.71 6.30
CA ALA A 91 6.49 1.53 7.13
C ALA A 91 7.80 1.09 7.77
N THR A 92 8.87 1.05 6.99
CA THR A 92 10.19 0.69 7.50
C THR A 92 10.64 1.67 8.58
N ASN A 93 10.46 2.95 8.35
CA ASN A 93 10.87 3.98 9.30
C ASN A 93 10.07 3.90 10.61
N ASN A 94 8.87 3.36 10.54
CA ASN A 94 8.00 3.23 11.71
C ASN A 94 8.11 1.87 12.40
N GLY A 95 9.05 1.03 11.97
CA GLY A 95 9.30 -0.25 12.65
C GLY A 95 8.42 -1.40 12.21
N VAL A 96 7.70 -1.26 11.12
CA VAL A 96 6.95 -2.38 10.56
C VAL A 96 7.94 -3.39 9.97
N GLU A 97 7.79 -4.65 10.31
CA GLU A 97 8.73 -5.69 9.92
C GLU A 97 8.23 -6.53 8.76
N ARG A 98 6.95 -6.49 8.49
CA ARG A 98 6.34 -7.28 7.43
C ARG A 98 5.12 -6.57 6.90
N VAL A 99 4.95 -6.62 5.57
CA VAL A 99 3.76 -6.08 4.92
C VAL A 99 3.04 -7.22 4.23
N VAL A 100 1.73 -7.31 4.43
CA VAL A 100 0.88 -8.33 3.83
C VAL A 100 -0.16 -7.61 2.99
N LEU A 101 -0.58 -8.22 1.90
CA LEU A 101 -1.66 -7.68 1.07
C LEU A 101 -2.51 -8.81 0.49
N LEU A 102 -3.72 -8.45 0.11
CA LEU A 102 -4.63 -9.33 -0.61
C LEU A 102 -4.96 -8.67 -1.94
N THR A 103 -4.79 -9.40 -3.04
CA THR A 103 -5.05 -8.84 -4.35
C THR A 103 -5.70 -9.87 -5.26
N THR A 104 -6.60 -9.41 -6.12
CA THR A 104 -7.20 -10.27 -7.13
C THR A 104 -6.58 -10.05 -8.51
N THR A 105 -5.96 -8.89 -8.73
CA THR A 105 -5.51 -8.52 -10.07
C THR A 105 -4.08 -8.01 -10.16
N ALA A 106 -3.44 -7.69 -9.03
CA ALA A 106 -2.15 -6.98 -9.05
C ALA A 106 -0.98 -7.81 -8.52
N SER A 107 -1.13 -9.15 -8.41
CA SER A 107 -0.07 -9.97 -7.84
C SER A 107 1.25 -9.84 -8.60
N GLU A 108 1.17 -9.77 -9.93
CA GLU A 108 2.38 -9.65 -10.74
C GLU A 108 3.08 -8.32 -10.52
N PHE A 109 2.30 -7.25 -10.39
CA PHE A 109 2.86 -5.92 -10.13
C PHE A 109 3.65 -5.92 -8.83
N PHE A 110 3.04 -6.41 -7.76
CA PHE A 110 3.71 -6.41 -6.46
C PHE A 110 4.90 -7.35 -6.41
N ALA A 111 4.80 -8.50 -7.07
CA ALA A 111 5.92 -9.44 -7.10
C ALA A 111 7.11 -8.86 -7.87
N ARG A 112 6.87 -8.34 -9.05
CA ARG A 112 7.96 -7.89 -9.93
C ARG A 112 8.58 -6.58 -9.48
N ARG A 113 7.75 -5.64 -9.03
CA ARG A 113 8.27 -4.31 -8.71
C ARG A 113 8.82 -4.22 -7.30
N PHE A 114 8.30 -5.01 -6.36
CA PHE A 114 8.64 -4.82 -4.95
C PHE A 114 9.12 -6.09 -4.27
N GLY A 115 9.04 -7.23 -4.93
CA GLY A 115 9.54 -8.47 -4.36
C GLY A 115 8.58 -9.17 -3.40
N PHE A 116 7.30 -8.82 -3.43
CA PHE A 116 6.32 -9.55 -2.64
C PHE A 116 6.25 -10.99 -3.12
N CYS A 117 6.07 -11.91 -2.16
CA CYS A 117 5.94 -13.33 -2.46
C CYS A 117 4.56 -13.81 -2.04
N GLU A 118 4.01 -14.73 -2.83
CA GLU A 118 2.74 -15.36 -2.47
C GLU A 118 2.90 -16.11 -1.16
N SER A 119 1.92 -15.97 -0.26
CA SER A 119 1.98 -16.53 1.08
C SER A 119 0.63 -17.07 1.47
N SER A 120 0.61 -18.00 2.42
CA SER A 120 -0.65 -18.54 2.93
C SER A 120 -1.28 -17.57 3.93
N ARG A 121 -2.59 -17.33 3.78
CA ARG A 121 -3.31 -16.50 4.75
C ARG A 121 -3.19 -17.03 6.17
N ALA A 122 -3.07 -18.37 6.31
CA ALA A 122 -2.98 -18.97 7.64
C ALA A 122 -1.81 -18.44 8.44
N ASN A 123 -0.75 -17.98 7.77
CA ASN A 123 0.42 -17.45 8.45
C ASN A 123 0.14 -16.13 9.15
N PHE A 124 -0.93 -15.43 8.81
CA PHE A 124 -1.18 -14.08 9.30
C PHE A 124 -2.55 -13.93 9.98
N GLU A 125 -3.30 -15.02 10.15
CA GLU A 125 -4.66 -14.94 10.68
C GLU A 125 -4.71 -14.30 12.06
N ASN A 126 -3.78 -14.64 12.94
CA ASN A 126 -3.78 -14.07 14.28
C ASN A 126 -3.45 -12.58 14.27
N GLU A 127 -2.47 -12.20 13.47
CA GLU A 127 -2.02 -10.80 13.43
C GLU A 127 -3.04 -9.88 12.82
N LEU A 128 -3.77 -10.35 11.82
CA LEU A 128 -4.68 -9.52 11.04
C LEU A 128 -6.15 -9.74 11.37
N ALA A 129 -6.43 -10.51 12.43
CA ALA A 129 -7.81 -10.86 12.78
C ALA A 129 -8.69 -9.64 13.05
N ALA A 130 -8.11 -8.53 13.50
CA ALA A 130 -8.87 -7.33 13.81
C ALA A 130 -9.16 -6.46 12.59
N SER A 131 -8.58 -6.77 11.43
CA SER A 131 -8.77 -5.97 10.23
C SER A 131 -10.12 -6.23 9.59
N SER A 132 -10.85 -5.15 9.31
CA SER A 132 -12.13 -5.28 8.61
C SER A 132 -11.93 -5.83 7.20
N GLU A 133 -10.89 -5.34 6.50
CA GLU A 133 -10.65 -5.80 5.13
C GLU A 133 -10.26 -7.27 5.09
N TRP A 134 -9.39 -7.68 6.01
CA TRP A 134 -8.91 -9.06 6.05
C TRP A 134 -10.06 -10.06 6.15
N ASN A 135 -11.11 -9.66 6.85
CA ASN A 135 -12.24 -10.54 7.12
C ASN A 135 -13.38 -10.44 6.11
N LEU A 136 -13.24 -9.62 5.07
CA LEU A 136 -14.30 -9.46 4.08
C LEU A 136 -14.47 -10.74 3.25
N PRO A 137 -15.72 -11.21 3.05
CA PRO A 137 -15.94 -12.40 2.22
C PRO A 137 -15.39 -12.29 0.81
N ARG A 138 -15.50 -11.10 0.20
CA ARG A 138 -15.02 -10.92 -1.17
C ARG A 138 -13.51 -10.97 -1.29
N CYS A 139 -12.79 -10.89 -0.18
CA CYS A 139 -11.34 -11.00 -0.19
C CYS A 139 -10.88 -12.43 0.05
N SER A 140 -11.80 -13.37 0.27
CA SER A 140 -11.43 -14.75 0.60
C SER A 140 -10.74 -15.47 -0.56
N SER A 141 -11.02 -15.07 -1.81
CA SER A 141 -10.42 -15.69 -2.98
C SER A 141 -9.20 -14.92 -3.50
N ALA A 142 -8.82 -13.83 -2.82
CA ALA A 142 -7.68 -13.03 -3.25
C ALA A 142 -6.37 -13.76 -2.97
N VAL A 143 -5.36 -13.44 -3.78
CA VAL A 143 -4.00 -13.92 -3.53
C VAL A 143 -3.43 -13.16 -2.36
N CYS A 144 -2.88 -13.90 -1.39
CA CYS A 144 -2.20 -13.30 -0.24
C CYS A 144 -0.71 -13.20 -0.55
N MET A 145 -0.14 -12.04 -0.32
CA MET A 145 1.29 -11.82 -0.58
C MET A 145 1.91 -11.14 0.63
N SER A 146 3.21 -11.36 0.82
CA SER A 146 3.92 -10.74 1.92
C SER A 146 5.31 -10.30 1.52
N LEU A 147 5.84 -9.33 2.27
CA LEU A 147 7.16 -8.78 2.05
C LEU A 147 7.78 -8.45 3.40
N LYS A 148 9.02 -8.88 3.60
CA LYS A 148 9.78 -8.54 4.80
C LYS A 148 10.44 -7.19 4.65
N LEU A 149 10.45 -6.41 5.72
CA LEU A 149 11.12 -5.10 5.76
C LEU A 149 12.23 -5.14 6.81
N PRO A 150 13.27 -4.35 6.64
CA PRO A 150 13.53 -3.47 5.50
C PRO A 150 13.88 -4.27 4.25
N LEU A 151 13.70 -3.63 3.09
CA LEU A 151 14.09 -4.26 1.83
C LEU A 151 15.59 -4.44 1.77
N PRO A 152 16.09 -5.50 1.10
CA PRO A 152 17.52 -5.62 0.86
C PRO A 152 18.00 -4.43 0.04
N GLU A 153 19.15 -3.86 0.43
CA GLU A 153 19.72 -2.72 -0.27
C GLU A 153 20.95 -3.16 -1.02
N ALA A 154 20.87 -3.14 -2.33
CA ALA A 154 21.99 -3.52 -3.15
C ALA A 154 23.22 -2.63 -2.90
N ASN A 155 22.99 -1.36 -2.62
CA ASN A 155 24.06 -0.41 -2.42
C ASN A 155 24.76 -0.57 -1.09
N ASN A 156 24.11 -1.12 -0.11
CA ASN A 156 24.69 -1.29 1.22
C ASN A 156 25.90 -2.20 1.20
N ASP A 157 25.89 -3.18 0.34
CA ASP A 157 26.99 -4.12 0.29
C ASP A 157 28.27 -3.41 -0.10
N SER A 158 28.20 -2.52 -1.07
CA SER A 158 29.37 -1.76 -1.50
C SER A 158 29.87 -0.84 -0.41
N GLU A 159 28.95 -0.17 0.26
CA GLU A 159 29.34 0.75 1.31
C GLU A 159 29.99 0.04 2.48
N ARG A 160 29.41 -1.06 2.89
CA ARG A 160 29.99 -1.83 3.98
C ARG A 160 31.36 -2.34 3.61
N ASN A 161 31.51 -2.77 2.39
CA ASN A 161 32.81 -3.26 1.93
C ASN A 161 33.84 -2.17 1.92
N SER A 162 33.47 -0.98 1.54
CA SER A 162 34.40 0.11 1.44
C SER A 162 34.89 0.61 2.81
N THR A 163 34.14 0.33 3.85
CA THR A 163 34.49 0.80 5.18
C THR A 163 35.34 -0.19 5.96
N ARG A 164 35.57 -1.38 5.43
CA ARG A 164 36.42 -2.36 6.12
C ARG A 164 37.92 -2.07 5.91
#